data_df2983e0e003dc9e2aa667d10a134a38
#
_entry.id   df2983e0e003dc9e2aa667d10a134a38
#
_cell.length_a   1.000
_cell.length_b   1.000
_cell.length_c   1.000
_cell.angle_alpha   90.00
_cell.angle_beta   90.00
_cell.angle_gamma   90.00
#
_symmetry.space_group_name_H-M   'P 1'
#
loop_
_entity.id
_entity.type
_entity.pdbx_description
1 polymer ?
#
loop_
_entity_poly.entity_id
_entity_poly.type
_entity_poly.pdbx_seq_one_letter_code
_entity_poly.pdbx_strand_id
1 'polypeptide(L)'
;MKKLLTYSVVVATIVWSLGLAAAVPLASAAYTPTAGDVIKTATNTAVYYIDSDGKRHLFSNEVTFWTWKSGSWATQGVQVISQADFDLLPSAANVVARAGVNLVKFDNSARVYAVAPGGVLSLLPSSAIASTLYGSTWSSKVVTIQSSFENDYSKTGTDLTASSVLPDGSLIKYSGSADIYYIDGGKKRAISGDAFVANKFKDSAVVTVPTSMTYEAGSSVTGQESALTTIAGTGAVTPVASVGTLAVALASDTPAAGLAVGSSIRVPFTTVSFTASSDGDVTIDTMTVERKGSAVDTNFSTIALIDAATNVQIGVSQSLSSLSKAVFNDDIVVKAGTTKKIILAGNMASGTAGQVPQLALSALTLKGTATVSGTLPITGNAMTVTSLAIGTPTVQRGVYQVSTSTDIKVGVLAQIVGAFKISADSVEGQRVKQIKFYNSGTSALDTDIGNYQLLVDNATPVTAVFTKDGKYLTAEFSANSVLIEKGKSKEFVLKADILSGSTRTIIMSIYRTTDVVASGDTFGYMKTPTYSGTGASAGNPVMANDSLTISVGTLRVESSSVVAAQDISYGDGQTLGSFNFVVA
;
A
#
# COMPACT_ATOMS: atom_id res chain seq x y z
N MET A 1 21.22 -68.35 -28.97
CA MET A 1 21.06 -66.91 -29.17
C MET A 1 19.65 -66.43 -29.52
N LYS A 2 18.90 -67.04 -30.47
CA LYS A 2 17.55 -66.56 -30.84
C LYS A 2 16.50 -66.62 -29.67
N LYS A 3 16.53 -67.64 -28.77
CA LYS A 3 15.61 -67.73 -27.66
C LYS A 3 15.91 -66.73 -26.54
N LEU A 4 17.17 -66.33 -26.32
CA LEU A 4 17.51 -65.29 -25.34
C LEU A 4 17.10 -63.88 -25.81
N LEU A 5 17.15 -63.60 -27.11
CA LEU A 5 16.72 -62.31 -27.67
C LEU A 5 15.19 -62.14 -27.53
N THR A 6 14.43 -63.23 -27.73
CA THR A 6 12.94 -63.18 -27.64
C THR A 6 12.49 -62.95 -26.20
N TYR A 7 13.15 -63.51 -25.20
CA TYR A 7 12.83 -63.23 -23.81
C TYR A 7 13.20 -61.80 -23.38
N SER A 8 14.33 -61.26 -23.88
CA SER A 8 14.72 -59.88 -23.60
C SER A 8 13.73 -58.85 -24.17
N VAL A 9 13.22 -59.06 -25.36
CA VAL A 9 12.24 -58.16 -25.99
C VAL A 9 10.88 -58.25 -25.27
N VAL A 10 10.43 -59.45 -24.85
CA VAL A 10 9.15 -59.60 -24.12
C VAL A 10 9.25 -58.98 -22.71
N VAL A 11 10.38 -59.13 -22.01
CA VAL A 11 10.58 -58.53 -20.69
C VAL A 11 10.69 -56.99 -20.83
N ALA A 12 11.34 -56.47 -21.85
CA ALA A 12 11.44 -55.02 -22.10
C ALA A 12 10.06 -54.39 -22.42
N THR A 13 9.20 -55.11 -23.21
CA THR A 13 7.86 -54.62 -23.51
C THR A 13 6.93 -54.67 -22.30
N ILE A 14 7.04 -55.68 -21.43
CA ILE A 14 6.25 -55.75 -20.19
C ILE A 14 6.69 -54.68 -19.19
N VAL A 15 7.99 -54.42 -19.06
CA VAL A 15 8.50 -53.33 -18.18
C VAL A 15 8.12 -51.95 -18.73
N TRP A 16 8.08 -51.76 -20.05
CA TRP A 16 7.60 -50.51 -20.65
C TRP A 16 6.10 -50.32 -20.48
N SER A 17 5.29 -51.36 -20.61
CA SER A 17 3.84 -51.28 -20.43
C SER A 17 3.45 -51.05 -18.95
N LEU A 18 4.19 -51.61 -17.99
CA LEU A 18 3.98 -51.37 -16.56
C LEU A 18 4.52 -50.01 -16.11
N GLY A 19 5.62 -49.53 -16.71
CA GLY A 19 6.20 -48.22 -16.41
C GLY A 19 5.37 -47.03 -16.91
N LEU A 20 4.64 -47.20 -18.04
CA LEU A 20 3.72 -46.18 -18.54
C LEU A 20 2.37 -46.17 -17.79
N ALA A 21 1.96 -47.28 -17.19
CA ALA A 21 0.73 -47.33 -16.39
C ALA A 21 0.91 -46.69 -15.00
N ALA A 22 2.18 -46.54 -14.52
CA ALA A 22 2.48 -45.88 -13.24
C ALA A 22 2.64 -44.34 -13.35
N ALA A 23 2.55 -43.81 -14.56
CA ALA A 23 2.70 -42.38 -14.84
C ALA A 23 1.43 -41.66 -15.32
N VAL A 24 0.27 -42.30 -15.11
CA VAL A 24 -1.00 -41.57 -15.21
C VAL A 24 -1.08 -40.74 -13.92
N PRO A 25 -0.95 -39.40 -13.97
CA PRO A 25 -1.29 -38.61 -12.79
C PRO A 25 -2.74 -38.97 -12.47
N LEU A 26 -2.97 -39.46 -11.25
CA LEU A 26 -4.33 -39.52 -10.73
C LEU A 26 -4.89 -38.12 -10.91
N ALA A 27 -5.84 -37.97 -11.82
CA ALA A 27 -6.53 -36.68 -11.97
C ALA A 27 -7.11 -36.39 -10.59
N SER A 28 -6.49 -35.47 -9.85
CA SER A 28 -7.10 -34.95 -8.64
C SER A 28 -8.46 -34.42 -9.07
N ALA A 29 -9.52 -34.83 -8.40
CA ALA A 29 -10.83 -34.25 -8.68
C ALA A 29 -10.70 -32.74 -8.63
N ALA A 30 -11.20 -32.06 -9.68
CA ALA A 30 -11.14 -30.58 -9.72
C ALA A 30 -11.81 -30.02 -8.48
N TYR A 31 -11.18 -29.05 -7.84
CA TYR A 31 -11.77 -28.41 -6.68
C TYR A 31 -13.04 -27.65 -7.09
N THR A 32 -14.13 -27.95 -6.40
CA THR A 32 -15.37 -27.18 -6.55
C THR A 32 -15.51 -26.23 -5.35
N PRO A 33 -15.44 -24.91 -5.56
CA PRO A 33 -15.50 -23.95 -4.46
C PRO A 33 -16.87 -23.99 -3.77
N THR A 34 -16.85 -24.05 -2.44
CA THR A 34 -18.04 -23.97 -1.60
C THR A 34 -17.91 -22.75 -0.68
N ALA A 35 -18.99 -21.98 -0.55
CA ALA A 35 -19.02 -20.84 0.35
C ALA A 35 -18.64 -21.28 1.79
N GLY A 36 -17.69 -20.58 2.38
CA GLY A 36 -17.17 -20.91 3.70
C GLY A 36 -15.88 -21.73 3.71
N ASP A 37 -15.48 -22.29 2.56
CA ASP A 37 -14.22 -23.02 2.45
C ASP A 37 -13.03 -22.14 2.85
N VAL A 38 -12.06 -22.79 3.47
CA VAL A 38 -10.76 -22.20 3.76
C VAL A 38 -9.73 -23.00 2.98
N ILE A 39 -9.02 -22.36 2.07
CA ILE A 39 -8.13 -23.03 1.12
C ILE A 39 -6.71 -22.47 1.15
N LYS A 40 -5.77 -23.28 0.69
CA LYS A 40 -4.39 -22.89 0.34
C LYS A 40 -3.86 -23.78 -0.78
N THR A 41 -2.72 -23.43 -1.37
CA THR A 41 -1.98 -24.34 -2.24
C THR A 41 -0.89 -25.07 -1.46
N ALA A 42 -0.38 -26.15 -2.03
CA ALA A 42 0.70 -26.94 -1.39
C ALA A 42 2.02 -26.16 -1.27
N THR A 43 2.25 -25.21 -2.20
CA THR A 43 3.50 -24.44 -2.33
C THR A 43 3.45 -23.07 -1.66
N ASN A 44 2.26 -22.62 -1.22
CA ASN A 44 2.08 -21.31 -0.59
C ASN A 44 1.41 -21.46 0.78
N THR A 45 1.90 -20.74 1.78
CA THR A 45 1.34 -20.72 3.14
C THR A 45 0.15 -19.77 3.28
N ALA A 46 -0.11 -18.90 2.30
CA ALA A 46 -1.23 -17.98 2.31
C ALA A 46 -2.56 -18.75 2.34
N VAL A 47 -3.45 -18.31 3.21
CA VAL A 47 -4.76 -18.91 3.45
C VAL A 47 -5.85 -17.99 2.93
N TYR A 48 -6.82 -18.56 2.22
CA TYR A 48 -7.92 -17.85 1.58
C TYR A 48 -9.26 -18.37 2.06
N TYR A 49 -10.23 -17.48 2.10
CA TYR A 49 -11.65 -17.80 2.33
C TYR A 49 -12.41 -17.73 1.01
N ILE A 50 -13.35 -18.65 0.80
CA ILE A 50 -14.25 -18.64 -0.37
C ILE A 50 -15.61 -18.07 0.03
N ASP A 51 -16.04 -17.03 -0.67
CA ASP A 51 -17.34 -16.40 -0.46
C ASP A 51 -18.50 -17.13 -1.18
N SER A 52 -19.70 -16.59 -1.07
CA SER A 52 -20.91 -17.14 -1.73
C SER A 52 -20.84 -17.07 -3.26
N ASP A 53 -20.02 -16.22 -3.82
CA ASP A 53 -19.84 -16.03 -5.26
C ASP A 53 -18.69 -16.89 -5.80
N GLY A 54 -18.07 -17.72 -4.97
CA GLY A 54 -16.93 -18.56 -5.32
C GLY A 54 -15.62 -17.80 -5.48
N LYS A 55 -15.53 -16.55 -4.97
CA LYS A 55 -14.33 -15.75 -5.01
C LYS A 55 -13.43 -16.01 -3.81
N ARG A 56 -12.12 -15.93 -4.03
CA ARG A 56 -11.13 -16.10 -2.95
C ARG A 56 -10.75 -14.77 -2.31
N HIS A 57 -10.72 -14.74 -0.98
CA HIS A 57 -10.32 -13.61 -0.15
C HIS A 57 -9.11 -13.99 0.68
N LEU A 58 -7.99 -13.27 0.53
CA LEU A 58 -6.78 -13.51 1.30
C LEU A 58 -6.97 -13.07 2.75
N PHE A 59 -6.63 -13.91 3.71
CA PHE A 59 -6.35 -13.44 5.07
C PHE A 59 -5.00 -12.73 5.10
N SER A 60 -4.99 -11.46 5.43
CA SER A 60 -3.78 -10.62 5.41
C SER A 60 -2.64 -11.19 6.27
N ASN A 61 -2.98 -11.87 7.37
CA ASN A 61 -2.05 -12.61 8.22
C ASN A 61 -2.81 -13.58 9.15
N GLU A 62 -2.04 -14.39 9.89
CA GLU A 62 -2.58 -15.33 10.87
C GLU A 62 -3.42 -14.65 11.95
N VAL A 63 -3.04 -13.46 12.40
CA VAL A 63 -3.77 -12.72 13.44
C VAL A 63 -5.15 -12.33 12.94
N THR A 64 -5.26 -11.83 11.71
CA THR A 64 -6.54 -11.52 11.07
C THR A 64 -7.41 -12.77 10.97
N PHE A 65 -6.85 -13.91 10.57
CA PHE A 65 -7.56 -15.20 10.54
C PHE A 65 -8.18 -15.51 11.92
N TRP A 66 -7.41 -15.38 12.99
CA TRP A 66 -7.88 -15.69 14.34
C TRP A 66 -8.85 -14.65 14.92
N THR A 67 -9.05 -13.50 14.31
CA THR A 67 -10.16 -12.61 14.69
C THR A 67 -11.53 -13.19 14.31
N TRP A 68 -11.59 -14.00 13.24
CA TRP A 68 -12.81 -14.61 12.70
C TRP A 68 -13.02 -16.07 13.12
N LYS A 69 -11.96 -16.79 13.40
CA LYS A 69 -11.96 -18.22 13.68
C LYS A 69 -11.56 -18.49 15.14
N SER A 70 -11.93 -19.65 15.65
CA SER A 70 -11.57 -20.12 16.99
C SER A 70 -11.08 -21.57 16.91
N GLY A 71 -10.31 -22.01 17.92
CA GLY A 71 -9.74 -23.36 17.96
C GLY A 71 -8.28 -23.38 17.47
N SER A 72 -7.88 -24.44 16.80
CA SER A 72 -6.54 -24.66 16.25
C SER A 72 -6.56 -24.85 14.74
N TRP A 73 -5.41 -24.73 14.09
CA TRP A 73 -5.30 -24.99 12.64
C TRP A 73 -5.85 -26.35 12.23
N ALA A 74 -5.66 -27.38 13.05
CA ALA A 74 -6.17 -28.73 12.78
C ALA A 74 -7.71 -28.80 12.72
N THR A 75 -8.42 -27.86 13.36
CA THR A 75 -9.89 -27.84 13.40
C THR A 75 -10.50 -26.91 12.37
N GLN A 76 -9.71 -26.22 11.54
CA GLN A 76 -10.22 -25.24 10.57
C GLN A 76 -10.62 -25.84 9.24
N GLY A 77 -10.25 -27.10 8.96
CA GLY A 77 -10.59 -27.75 7.70
C GLY A 77 -9.94 -27.08 6.48
N VAL A 78 -8.70 -26.53 6.65
CA VAL A 78 -8.00 -25.90 5.54
C VAL A 78 -7.72 -26.91 4.44
N GLN A 79 -8.34 -26.70 3.28
CA GLN A 79 -8.19 -27.58 2.12
C GLN A 79 -6.94 -27.18 1.32
N VAL A 80 -6.14 -28.17 0.94
CA VAL A 80 -4.99 -27.96 0.04
C VAL A 80 -5.45 -28.30 -1.36
N ILE A 81 -5.55 -27.28 -2.22
CA ILE A 81 -5.99 -27.44 -3.62
C ILE A 81 -4.80 -27.35 -4.59
N SER A 82 -5.01 -27.80 -5.83
CA SER A 82 -3.99 -27.66 -6.86
C SER A 82 -3.78 -26.20 -7.26
N GLN A 83 -2.60 -25.86 -7.78
CA GLN A 83 -2.34 -24.52 -8.28
C GLN A 83 -3.25 -24.19 -9.47
N ALA A 84 -3.55 -25.18 -10.32
CA ALA A 84 -4.43 -24.99 -11.47
C ALA A 84 -5.87 -24.64 -11.04
N ASP A 85 -6.43 -25.33 -10.03
CA ASP A 85 -7.75 -25.01 -9.49
C ASP A 85 -7.73 -23.63 -8.80
N PHE A 86 -6.65 -23.30 -8.08
CA PHE A 86 -6.48 -22.00 -7.42
C PHE A 86 -6.47 -20.84 -8.42
N ASP A 87 -5.83 -21.01 -9.57
CA ASP A 87 -5.72 -19.96 -10.59
C ASP A 87 -7.06 -19.70 -11.32
N LEU A 88 -7.99 -20.65 -11.27
CA LEU A 88 -9.36 -20.49 -11.79
C LEU A 88 -10.26 -19.68 -10.86
N LEU A 89 -9.93 -19.57 -9.56
CA LEU A 89 -10.75 -18.83 -8.60
C LEU A 89 -10.56 -17.33 -8.76
N PRO A 90 -11.62 -16.54 -8.97
CA PRO A 90 -11.51 -15.09 -8.99
C PRO A 90 -11.01 -14.55 -7.65
N SER A 91 -10.12 -13.57 -7.67
CA SER A 91 -9.71 -12.84 -6.45
C SER A 91 -10.73 -11.78 -6.09
N ALA A 92 -10.92 -11.57 -4.80
CA ALA A 92 -11.68 -10.45 -4.25
C ALA A 92 -10.86 -9.71 -3.17
N ALA A 93 -11.45 -8.69 -2.53
CA ALA A 93 -10.78 -7.91 -1.50
C ALA A 93 -10.31 -8.79 -0.33
N ASN A 94 -9.18 -8.42 0.29
CA ASN A 94 -8.61 -9.19 1.40
C ASN A 94 -9.52 -9.17 2.64
N VAL A 95 -9.39 -10.18 3.49
CA VAL A 95 -10.11 -10.24 4.76
C VAL A 95 -9.47 -9.29 5.76
N VAL A 96 -10.25 -8.37 6.32
CA VAL A 96 -9.82 -7.47 7.40
C VAL A 96 -10.08 -8.07 8.79
N ALA A 97 -9.44 -7.53 9.82
CA ALA A 97 -9.70 -7.93 11.20
C ALA A 97 -11.18 -7.71 11.56
N ARG A 98 -11.76 -8.67 12.29
CA ARG A 98 -13.15 -8.59 12.69
C ARG A 98 -13.39 -7.39 13.61
N ALA A 99 -14.47 -6.65 13.33
CA ALA A 99 -14.87 -5.51 14.14
C ALA A 99 -15.03 -5.86 15.63
N GLY A 100 -14.57 -4.96 16.49
CA GLY A 100 -14.72 -5.05 17.94
C GLY A 100 -13.93 -6.17 18.64
N VAL A 101 -13.26 -7.07 17.89
CA VAL A 101 -12.51 -8.17 18.50
C VAL A 101 -11.16 -7.71 19.00
N ASN A 102 -10.45 -6.92 18.19
CA ASN A 102 -9.12 -6.42 18.50
C ASN A 102 -8.98 -4.95 18.10
N LEU A 103 -8.05 -4.25 18.75
CA LEU A 103 -7.50 -3.01 18.25
C LEU A 103 -6.40 -3.34 17.23
N VAL A 104 -6.23 -2.53 16.21
CA VAL A 104 -5.20 -2.76 15.20
C VAL A 104 -4.18 -1.64 15.17
N LYS A 105 -2.95 -1.99 14.86
CA LYS A 105 -1.91 -1.06 14.42
C LYS A 105 -1.21 -1.64 13.20
N PHE A 106 -0.62 -0.80 12.38
CA PHE A 106 0.23 -1.25 11.28
C PHE A 106 1.69 -1.30 11.73
N ASP A 107 2.47 -2.23 11.18
CA ASP A 107 3.87 -2.45 11.58
C ASP A 107 4.77 -1.23 11.35
N ASN A 108 4.37 -0.33 10.44
CA ASN A 108 5.07 0.92 10.13
C ASN A 108 4.58 2.12 10.96
N SER A 109 3.65 1.94 11.91
CA SER A 109 3.01 3.03 12.65
C SER A 109 2.82 2.67 14.13
N ALA A 110 2.96 3.66 15.01
CA ALA A 110 2.59 3.55 16.41
C ALA A 110 1.09 3.82 16.66
N ARG A 111 0.35 4.29 15.66
CA ARG A 111 -1.07 4.62 15.78
C ARG A 111 -1.90 3.35 15.98
N VAL A 112 -2.81 3.41 16.95
CA VAL A 112 -3.73 2.32 17.27
C VAL A 112 -5.14 2.74 16.92
N TYR A 113 -5.88 1.82 16.32
CA TYR A 113 -7.23 2.06 15.83
C TYR A 113 -8.21 1.04 16.39
N ALA A 114 -9.42 1.48 16.67
CA ALA A 114 -10.57 0.61 16.81
C ALA A 114 -11.10 0.24 15.42
N VAL A 115 -11.57 -0.99 15.27
CA VAL A 115 -12.10 -1.51 14.01
C VAL A 115 -13.61 -1.63 14.11
N ALA A 116 -14.33 -0.90 13.27
CA ALA A 116 -15.76 -1.04 13.06
C ALA A 116 -16.05 -1.96 11.85
N PRO A 117 -17.32 -2.39 11.65
CA PRO A 117 -17.70 -3.21 10.50
C PRO A 117 -17.20 -2.64 9.17
N GLY A 118 -16.79 -3.51 8.24
CA GLY A 118 -16.21 -3.10 6.98
C GLY A 118 -14.76 -2.63 7.04
N GLY A 119 -14.05 -2.84 8.17
CA GLY A 119 -12.65 -2.41 8.29
C GLY A 119 -12.49 -0.89 8.48
N VAL A 120 -13.54 -0.19 8.91
CA VAL A 120 -13.46 1.24 9.22
C VAL A 120 -12.65 1.44 10.50
N LEU A 121 -11.66 2.32 10.42
CA LEU A 121 -10.71 2.60 11.50
C LEU A 121 -11.02 3.94 12.18
N SER A 122 -11.18 3.91 13.49
CA SER A 122 -11.23 5.10 14.35
C SER A 122 -9.95 5.18 15.18
N LEU A 123 -9.21 6.29 15.08
CA LEU A 123 -7.94 6.47 15.77
C LEU A 123 -8.16 6.60 17.28
N LEU A 124 -7.28 5.97 18.05
CA LEU A 124 -7.07 6.20 19.47
C LEU A 124 -5.86 7.13 19.63
N PRO A 125 -6.07 8.45 19.81
CA PRO A 125 -4.99 9.45 19.73
C PRO A 125 -3.94 9.32 20.82
N SER A 126 -4.27 8.68 21.95
CA SER A 126 -3.32 8.49 23.04
C SER A 126 -3.58 7.22 23.86
N SER A 127 -2.56 6.76 24.56
CA SER A 127 -2.67 5.63 25.50
C SER A 127 -3.64 5.91 26.65
N ALA A 128 -3.78 7.17 27.06
CA ALA A 128 -4.73 7.57 28.09
C ALA A 128 -6.17 7.36 27.63
N ILE A 129 -6.51 7.78 26.39
CA ILE A 129 -7.83 7.55 25.80
C ILE A 129 -8.07 6.05 25.62
N ALA A 130 -7.09 5.30 25.12
CA ALA A 130 -7.20 3.86 24.97
C ALA A 130 -7.46 3.15 26.33
N SER A 131 -6.78 3.57 27.39
CA SER A 131 -6.99 3.04 28.74
C SER A 131 -8.37 3.40 29.29
N THR A 132 -8.87 4.60 29.02
CA THR A 132 -10.21 5.03 29.46
C THR A 132 -11.31 4.22 28.78
N LEU A 133 -11.19 3.95 27.48
CA LEU A 133 -12.24 3.29 26.69
C LEU A 133 -12.17 1.75 26.76
N TYR A 134 -10.97 1.17 26.78
CA TYR A 134 -10.73 -0.28 26.69
C TYR A 134 -10.14 -0.90 27.96
N GLY A 135 -9.95 -0.10 29.02
CA GLY A 135 -9.38 -0.53 30.31
C GLY A 135 -7.85 -0.54 30.31
N SER A 136 -7.25 -0.74 31.49
CA SER A 136 -5.79 -0.70 31.71
C SER A 136 -5.00 -1.74 30.88
N THR A 137 -5.65 -2.82 30.47
CA THR A 137 -5.06 -3.91 29.66
C THR A 137 -5.28 -3.73 28.16
N TRP A 138 -5.68 -2.55 27.69
CA TRP A 138 -5.99 -2.28 26.29
C TRP A 138 -4.87 -2.70 25.32
N SER A 139 -3.61 -2.58 25.71
CA SER A 139 -2.47 -2.92 24.87
C SER A 139 -2.41 -4.40 24.51
N SER A 140 -2.93 -5.29 25.37
CA SER A 140 -3.02 -6.72 25.07
C SER A 140 -4.05 -7.06 23.99
N LYS A 141 -4.94 -6.11 23.66
CA LYS A 141 -5.93 -6.24 22.58
C LYS A 141 -5.39 -5.76 21.24
N VAL A 142 -4.19 -5.15 21.20
CA VAL A 142 -3.61 -4.59 19.97
C VAL A 142 -2.94 -5.68 19.16
N VAL A 143 -3.36 -5.82 17.92
CA VAL A 143 -2.73 -6.70 16.95
C VAL A 143 -1.99 -5.88 15.90
N THR A 144 -0.84 -6.39 15.45
CA THR A 144 -0.04 -5.73 14.42
C THR A 144 -0.36 -6.35 13.07
N ILE A 145 -0.73 -5.50 12.11
CA ILE A 145 -1.00 -5.86 10.72
C ILE A 145 0.14 -5.31 9.86
N GLN A 146 0.56 -6.05 8.86
CA GLN A 146 1.57 -5.56 7.92
C GLN A 146 1.04 -4.35 7.15
N SER A 147 1.87 -3.34 7.00
CA SER A 147 1.50 -2.07 6.33
C SER A 147 1.12 -2.25 4.86
N SER A 148 1.55 -3.34 4.21
CA SER A 148 1.11 -3.71 2.87
C SER A 148 -0.40 -3.94 2.76
N PHE A 149 -1.08 -4.22 3.88
CA PHE A 149 -2.53 -4.42 3.97
C PHE A 149 -3.27 -3.21 4.56
N GLU A 150 -2.59 -2.09 4.76
CA GLU A 150 -3.20 -0.88 5.33
C GLU A 150 -4.32 -0.33 4.45
N ASN A 151 -4.19 -0.47 3.12
CA ASN A 151 -5.19 -0.03 2.15
C ASN A 151 -6.45 -0.92 2.12
N ASP A 152 -6.46 -2.07 2.78
CA ASP A 152 -7.66 -2.89 2.96
C ASP A 152 -8.60 -2.27 4.00
N TYR A 153 -8.15 -1.27 4.74
CA TYR A 153 -8.89 -0.59 5.80
C TYR A 153 -9.22 0.86 5.40
N SER A 154 -10.37 1.34 5.87
CA SER A 154 -10.80 2.74 5.68
C SER A 154 -10.54 3.57 6.94
N LYS A 155 -9.74 4.63 6.85
CA LYS A 155 -9.46 5.57 7.95
C LYS A 155 -10.49 6.71 8.03
N THR A 156 -11.75 6.43 7.72
CA THR A 156 -12.83 7.42 7.71
C THR A 156 -13.61 7.47 9.04
N GLY A 157 -13.27 6.60 9.99
CA GLY A 157 -13.87 6.63 11.32
C GLY A 157 -13.48 7.91 12.07
N THR A 158 -14.41 8.43 12.88
CA THR A 158 -14.13 9.56 13.75
C THR A 158 -13.10 9.19 14.82
N ASP A 159 -12.13 10.05 15.07
CA ASP A 159 -11.15 9.87 16.13
C ASP A 159 -11.84 9.76 17.50
N LEU A 160 -11.40 8.80 18.32
CA LEU A 160 -12.00 8.55 19.61
C LEU A 160 -11.45 9.52 20.67
N THR A 161 -12.33 9.96 21.55
CA THR A 161 -12.01 10.82 22.70
C THR A 161 -12.32 10.07 24.00
N ALA A 162 -11.92 10.60 25.14
CA ALA A 162 -12.24 10.00 26.44
C ALA A 162 -13.75 9.91 26.74
N SER A 163 -14.58 10.71 26.07
CA SER A 163 -16.04 10.73 26.17
C SER A 163 -16.74 9.96 25.04
N SER A 164 -15.99 9.37 24.10
CA SER A 164 -16.59 8.57 23.02
C SER A 164 -17.20 7.28 23.57
N VAL A 165 -18.24 6.81 22.89
CA VAL A 165 -18.74 5.43 23.03
C VAL A 165 -17.92 4.52 22.13
N LEU A 166 -17.91 3.21 22.43
CA LEU A 166 -17.21 2.25 21.57
C LEU A 166 -17.96 2.07 20.26
N PRO A 167 -17.24 1.90 19.13
CA PRO A 167 -17.86 1.82 17.82
C PRO A 167 -18.63 0.51 17.60
N ASP A 168 -19.43 0.49 16.55
CA ASP A 168 -20.14 -0.71 16.11
C ASP A 168 -19.19 -1.88 15.94
N GLY A 169 -19.70 -3.07 16.20
CA GLY A 169 -18.92 -4.31 16.28
C GLY A 169 -18.40 -4.62 17.68
N SER A 170 -18.32 -3.64 18.57
CA SER A 170 -17.79 -3.83 19.93
C SER A 170 -18.66 -4.74 20.78
N LEU A 171 -18.02 -5.60 21.57
CA LEU A 171 -18.65 -6.40 22.62
C LEU A 171 -18.40 -5.71 23.96
N ILE A 172 -19.46 -5.37 24.67
CA ILE A 172 -19.36 -4.68 25.95
C ILE A 172 -20.10 -5.42 27.06
N LYS A 173 -19.65 -5.19 28.29
CA LYS A 173 -20.44 -5.43 29.51
C LYS A 173 -20.28 -4.23 30.43
N TYR A 174 -21.33 -3.91 31.18
CA TYR A 174 -21.25 -2.86 32.17
C TYR A 174 -20.53 -3.33 33.45
N SER A 175 -19.82 -2.42 34.09
CA SER A 175 -19.21 -2.70 35.40
C SER A 175 -20.28 -3.18 36.39
N GLY A 176 -20.05 -4.34 37.01
CA GLY A 176 -20.99 -4.96 37.95
C GLY A 176 -22.11 -5.80 37.31
N SER A 177 -22.17 -5.92 35.98
CA SER A 177 -23.11 -6.79 35.26
C SER A 177 -22.39 -7.95 34.57
N ALA A 178 -23.08 -9.09 34.45
CA ALA A 178 -22.64 -10.21 33.64
C ALA A 178 -23.17 -10.14 32.21
N ASP A 179 -24.15 -9.27 31.93
CA ASP A 179 -24.81 -9.18 30.64
C ASP A 179 -23.87 -8.62 29.57
N ILE A 180 -23.78 -9.31 28.44
CA ILE A 180 -22.96 -8.92 27.30
C ILE A 180 -23.86 -8.32 26.22
N TYR A 181 -23.37 -7.27 25.61
CA TYR A 181 -24.04 -6.57 24.52
C TYR A 181 -23.13 -6.45 23.31
N TYR A 182 -23.72 -6.56 22.14
CA TYR A 182 -23.07 -6.21 20.85
C TYR A 182 -23.55 -4.83 20.41
N ILE A 183 -22.63 -3.98 19.99
CA ILE A 183 -22.96 -2.63 19.51
C ILE A 183 -23.19 -2.69 18.00
N ASP A 184 -24.37 -2.24 17.57
CA ASP A 184 -24.81 -2.30 16.17
C ASP A 184 -25.70 -1.09 15.85
N GLY A 185 -25.29 -0.28 14.87
CA GLY A 185 -25.97 0.98 14.52
C GLY A 185 -26.07 1.95 15.70
N GLY A 186 -25.03 2.02 16.55
CA GLY A 186 -25.01 2.85 17.75
C GLY A 186 -25.90 2.35 18.90
N LYS A 187 -26.50 1.16 18.79
CA LYS A 187 -27.39 0.56 19.80
C LYS A 187 -26.76 -0.65 20.44
N LYS A 188 -27.09 -0.89 21.73
CA LYS A 188 -26.67 -2.12 22.43
C LYS A 188 -27.71 -3.21 22.22
N ARG A 189 -27.28 -4.35 21.70
CA ARG A 189 -28.08 -5.57 21.48
C ARG A 189 -27.67 -6.61 22.50
N ALA A 190 -28.56 -6.99 23.41
CA ALA A 190 -28.25 -8.02 24.40
C ALA A 190 -27.97 -9.37 23.70
N ILE A 191 -26.94 -10.09 24.16
CA ILE A 191 -26.56 -11.38 23.58
C ILE A 191 -26.77 -12.48 24.61
N SER A 192 -27.52 -13.53 24.26
CA SER A 192 -27.59 -14.74 25.05
C SER A 192 -26.28 -15.54 25.00
N GLY A 193 -25.99 -16.36 26.02
CA GLY A 193 -24.76 -17.18 26.02
C GLY A 193 -24.67 -18.10 24.81
N ASP A 194 -25.78 -18.72 24.39
CA ASP A 194 -25.81 -19.57 23.20
C ASP A 194 -25.57 -18.77 21.92
N ALA A 195 -26.15 -17.58 21.81
CA ALA A 195 -25.91 -16.68 20.69
C ALA A 195 -24.46 -16.17 20.64
N PHE A 196 -23.82 -15.95 21.79
CA PHE A 196 -22.42 -15.57 21.87
C PHE A 196 -21.52 -16.63 21.23
N VAL A 197 -21.73 -17.90 21.59
CA VAL A 197 -20.99 -19.04 21.03
C VAL A 197 -21.34 -19.25 19.55
N ALA A 198 -22.62 -19.20 19.19
CA ALA A 198 -23.09 -19.41 17.81
C ALA A 198 -22.49 -18.37 16.84
N ASN A 199 -22.34 -17.12 17.27
CA ASN A 199 -21.71 -16.06 16.51
C ASN A 199 -20.17 -16.04 16.63
N LYS A 200 -19.56 -17.05 17.24
CA LYS A 200 -18.10 -17.21 17.39
C LYS A 200 -17.42 -15.99 18.03
N PHE A 201 -18.09 -15.38 18.98
CA PHE A 201 -17.51 -14.32 19.78
C PHE A 201 -16.51 -14.87 20.80
N LYS A 202 -15.63 -14.02 21.31
CA LYS A 202 -14.57 -14.39 22.26
C LYS A 202 -14.69 -13.55 23.51
N ASP A 203 -14.56 -14.16 24.69
CA ASP A 203 -14.55 -13.43 25.96
C ASP A 203 -13.45 -12.39 26.04
N SER A 204 -12.29 -12.65 25.39
CA SER A 204 -11.17 -11.70 25.32
C SER A 204 -11.50 -10.41 24.56
N ALA A 205 -12.54 -10.42 23.71
CA ALA A 205 -13.00 -9.24 22.98
C ALA A 205 -13.93 -8.35 23.85
N VAL A 206 -14.54 -8.90 24.88
CA VAL A 206 -15.50 -8.16 25.71
C VAL A 206 -14.79 -7.06 26.51
N VAL A 207 -15.30 -5.84 26.39
CA VAL A 207 -14.78 -4.65 27.07
C VAL A 207 -15.71 -4.32 28.24
N THR A 208 -15.17 -4.18 29.44
CA THR A 208 -15.94 -3.68 30.57
C THR A 208 -16.00 -2.16 30.54
N VAL A 209 -17.20 -1.61 30.41
CA VAL A 209 -17.44 -0.16 30.32
C VAL A 209 -18.15 0.37 31.55
N PRO A 210 -17.97 1.66 31.92
CA PRO A 210 -18.69 2.28 33.01
C PRO A 210 -20.18 2.44 32.69
N THR A 211 -21.03 2.48 33.69
CA THR A 211 -22.49 2.67 33.52
C THR A 211 -22.85 4.03 32.92
N SER A 212 -21.93 4.99 32.97
CA SER A 212 -22.07 6.31 32.31
C SER A 212 -21.96 6.25 30.80
N MET A 213 -21.37 5.20 30.23
CA MET A 213 -21.34 4.99 28.79
C MET A 213 -22.67 4.38 28.34
N THR A 214 -23.55 5.20 27.77
CA THR A 214 -24.92 4.81 27.45
C THR A 214 -25.13 4.57 25.97
N TYR A 215 -25.95 3.57 25.66
CA TYR A 215 -26.44 3.28 24.30
C TYR A 215 -27.95 3.04 24.35
N GLU A 216 -28.64 3.38 23.28
CA GLU A 216 -30.02 2.96 23.09
C GLU A 216 -30.13 1.44 23.01
N ALA A 217 -31.26 0.89 23.46
CA ALA A 217 -31.53 -0.54 23.34
C ALA A 217 -31.86 -0.91 21.89
N GLY A 218 -31.22 -1.94 21.39
CA GLY A 218 -31.54 -2.59 20.11
C GLY A 218 -32.18 -3.97 20.32
N SER A 219 -32.60 -4.63 19.24
CA SER A 219 -33.13 -6.01 19.28
C SER A 219 -32.04 -6.98 19.72
N SER A 220 -32.38 -7.90 20.64
CA SER A 220 -31.44 -8.89 21.18
C SER A 220 -30.95 -9.88 20.11
N VAL A 221 -29.71 -10.32 20.25
CA VAL A 221 -29.11 -11.41 19.46
C VAL A 221 -29.42 -12.72 20.20
N THR A 222 -30.34 -13.49 19.69
CA THR A 222 -30.83 -14.73 20.36
C THR A 222 -30.34 -16.02 19.71
N GLY A 223 -29.64 -15.92 18.55
CA GLY A 223 -29.08 -17.04 17.82
C GLY A 223 -27.97 -16.59 16.89
N GLN A 224 -27.54 -17.48 15.99
CA GLN A 224 -26.56 -17.13 14.96
C GLN A 224 -27.19 -16.16 13.97
N GLU A 225 -26.48 -15.06 13.69
CA GLU A 225 -26.84 -14.11 12.64
C GLU A 225 -25.77 -14.15 11.54
N SER A 226 -26.19 -14.31 10.30
CA SER A 226 -25.26 -14.35 9.16
C SER A 226 -24.45 -13.04 9.05
N ALA A 227 -25.07 -11.91 9.30
CA ALA A 227 -24.39 -10.61 9.29
C ALA A 227 -23.20 -10.53 10.28
N LEU A 228 -23.25 -11.32 11.38
CA LEU A 228 -22.20 -11.34 12.40
C LEU A 228 -21.12 -12.40 12.16
N THR A 229 -21.41 -13.41 11.35
CA THR A 229 -20.55 -14.58 11.13
C THR A 229 -19.97 -14.68 9.73
N THR A 230 -20.58 -14.02 8.75
CA THR A 230 -20.06 -13.98 7.39
C THR A 230 -18.74 -13.24 7.37
N ILE A 231 -17.69 -13.95 6.97
CA ILE A 231 -16.42 -13.32 6.70
C ILE A 231 -16.63 -12.48 5.44
N ALA A 232 -16.92 -11.21 5.63
CA ALA A 232 -16.84 -10.30 4.53
C ALA A 232 -15.35 -10.12 4.24
N GLY A 233 -14.90 -10.58 3.08
CA GLY A 233 -13.70 -10.04 2.49
C GLY A 233 -14.02 -8.60 2.20
N THR A 234 -13.36 -7.72 2.91
CA THR A 234 -13.76 -6.39 2.68
C THR A 234 -12.74 -5.42 2.99
N GLY A 235 -12.98 -4.43 2.73
CA GLY A 235 -13.71 -3.24 2.89
C GLY A 235 -15.08 -3.25 2.14
N ALA A 236 -15.99 -3.99 2.62
CA ALA A 236 -17.34 -3.52 2.56
C ALA A 236 -17.46 -2.45 3.65
N VAL A 237 -16.91 -1.26 3.42
CA VAL A 237 -17.83 -0.14 3.52
C VAL A 237 -19.11 -0.70 2.90
N THR A 238 -20.23 -0.84 3.65
CA THR A 238 -21.53 -0.67 3.01
C THR A 238 -21.24 0.42 2.00
N PRO A 239 -21.30 0.17 0.69
CA PRO A 239 -21.24 1.30 -0.21
C PRO A 239 -22.35 2.16 0.34
N VAL A 240 -22.03 3.34 0.86
CA VAL A 240 -22.94 4.44 0.65
C VAL A 240 -23.18 4.28 -0.82
N ALA A 241 -24.40 3.82 -1.18
CA ALA A 241 -24.70 3.50 -2.55
C ALA A 241 -24.19 4.71 -3.31
N SER A 242 -23.05 4.58 -3.96
CA SER A 242 -22.58 5.64 -4.82
C SER A 242 -23.55 5.55 -5.99
N VAL A 243 -24.68 6.21 -5.80
CA VAL A 243 -25.72 6.39 -6.81
C VAL A 243 -25.12 7.40 -7.78
N GLY A 244 -23.91 7.10 -8.27
CA GLY A 244 -23.16 7.99 -9.11
C GLY A 244 -23.02 7.41 -10.51
N THR A 245 -22.96 8.28 -11.49
CA THR A 245 -22.56 7.93 -12.84
C THR A 245 -21.13 8.38 -13.06
N LEU A 246 -20.31 7.53 -13.66
CA LEU A 246 -18.98 7.91 -14.15
C LEU A 246 -19.06 8.13 -15.66
N ALA A 247 -19.03 9.36 -16.09
CA ALA A 247 -18.89 9.68 -17.51
C ALA A 247 -17.44 9.48 -17.94
N VAL A 248 -17.24 8.67 -18.99
CA VAL A 248 -15.92 8.32 -19.50
C VAL A 248 -15.81 8.77 -20.95
N ALA A 249 -14.82 9.59 -21.27
CA ALA A 249 -14.63 10.16 -22.59
C ALA A 249 -13.15 10.32 -22.95
N LEU A 250 -12.85 10.38 -24.25
CA LEU A 250 -11.54 10.81 -24.72
C LEU A 250 -11.31 12.26 -24.30
N ALA A 251 -10.21 12.52 -23.60
CA ALA A 251 -9.92 13.89 -23.18
C ALA A 251 -9.44 14.74 -24.36
N SER A 252 -9.80 16.03 -24.36
CA SER A 252 -9.41 16.97 -25.41
C SER A 252 -7.90 17.19 -25.54
N ASP A 253 -7.14 16.90 -24.47
CA ASP A 253 -5.70 16.96 -24.40
C ASP A 253 -5.04 15.58 -24.65
N THR A 254 -5.77 14.64 -25.25
CA THR A 254 -5.19 13.40 -25.78
C THR A 254 -4.08 13.76 -26.80
N PRO A 255 -2.87 13.16 -26.68
CA PRO A 255 -1.77 13.45 -27.60
C PRO A 255 -2.18 13.27 -29.06
N ALA A 256 -1.77 14.20 -29.91
CA ALA A 256 -1.90 14.03 -31.36
C ALA A 256 -1.04 12.84 -31.84
N ALA A 257 -1.32 12.35 -33.05
CA ALA A 257 -0.46 11.37 -33.69
C ALA A 257 0.99 11.88 -33.77
N GLY A 258 1.95 11.01 -33.40
CA GLY A 258 3.33 11.41 -33.21
C GLY A 258 4.27 10.20 -33.21
N LEU A 259 5.44 10.37 -32.60
CA LEU A 259 6.47 9.33 -32.54
C LEU A 259 6.44 8.63 -31.18
N ALA A 260 6.59 7.31 -31.18
CA ALA A 260 6.88 6.49 -30.02
C ALA A 260 8.32 5.98 -30.13
N VAL A 261 9.24 6.59 -29.39
CA VAL A 261 10.66 6.27 -29.49
C VAL A 261 10.96 4.97 -28.76
N GLY A 262 11.65 4.05 -29.43
CA GLY A 262 12.09 2.79 -28.79
C GLY A 262 12.93 3.02 -27.53
N SER A 263 12.74 2.19 -26.52
CA SER A 263 13.37 2.29 -25.20
C SER A 263 12.99 3.54 -24.37
N SER A 264 12.02 4.34 -24.83
CA SER A 264 11.46 5.43 -24.02
C SER A 264 10.39 4.90 -23.06
N ILE A 265 10.19 5.60 -21.95
CA ILE A 265 9.16 5.29 -20.96
C ILE A 265 8.11 6.39 -20.88
N ARG A 266 6.92 6.03 -20.38
CA ARG A 266 5.79 6.95 -20.16
C ARG A 266 5.40 7.72 -21.43
N VAL A 267 5.56 7.10 -22.62
CA VAL A 267 5.08 7.72 -23.87
C VAL A 267 3.56 7.83 -23.79
N PRO A 268 2.99 9.03 -23.81
CA PRO A 268 1.56 9.20 -23.68
C PRO A 268 0.86 8.84 -25.02
N PHE A 269 -0.11 7.94 -24.97
CA PHE A 269 -0.91 7.51 -26.12
C PHE A 269 -2.32 8.07 -26.08
N THR A 270 -2.98 7.95 -24.94
CA THR A 270 -4.40 8.26 -24.79
C THR A 270 -4.63 8.92 -23.45
N THR A 271 -5.27 10.07 -23.41
CA THR A 271 -5.77 10.65 -22.16
C THR A 271 -7.27 10.41 -22.08
N VAL A 272 -7.70 9.77 -21.00
CA VAL A 272 -9.12 9.50 -20.73
C VAL A 272 -9.57 10.39 -19.58
N SER A 273 -10.72 11.05 -19.77
CA SER A 273 -11.39 11.83 -18.71
C SER A 273 -12.46 10.99 -18.04
N PHE A 274 -12.47 11.00 -16.72
CA PHE A 274 -13.43 10.36 -15.84
C PHE A 274 -14.13 11.43 -15.02
N THR A 275 -15.42 11.65 -15.25
CA THR A 275 -16.22 12.67 -14.55
C THR A 275 -17.25 11.98 -13.69
N ALA A 276 -17.16 12.11 -12.38
CA ALA A 276 -18.18 11.62 -11.46
C ALA A 276 -19.34 12.60 -11.37
N SER A 277 -20.58 12.06 -11.28
CA SER A 277 -21.76 12.88 -10.96
C SER A 277 -21.62 13.52 -9.58
N SER A 278 -22.47 14.50 -9.28
CA SER A 278 -22.48 15.21 -7.98
C SER A 278 -22.97 14.35 -6.82
N ASP A 279 -23.54 13.16 -7.10
CA ASP A 279 -24.27 12.36 -6.13
C ASP A 279 -23.37 11.57 -5.17
N GLY A 280 -22.09 11.41 -5.53
CA GLY A 280 -21.12 10.73 -4.69
C GLY A 280 -19.79 10.46 -5.40
N ASP A 281 -18.77 10.12 -4.61
CA ASP A 281 -17.49 9.66 -5.13
C ASP A 281 -17.66 8.33 -5.89
N VAL A 282 -16.97 8.19 -7.02
CA VAL A 282 -16.96 6.94 -7.78
C VAL A 282 -15.57 6.34 -7.75
N THR A 283 -15.46 5.06 -7.39
CA THR A 283 -14.19 4.34 -7.39
C THR A 283 -14.12 3.41 -8.60
N ILE A 284 -13.11 3.60 -9.42
CA ILE A 284 -12.75 2.67 -10.49
C ILE A 284 -12.02 1.50 -9.82
N ASP A 285 -12.51 0.29 -10.06
CA ASP A 285 -11.98 -0.96 -9.50
C ASP A 285 -10.95 -1.59 -10.44
N THR A 286 -11.31 -1.73 -11.73
CA THR A 286 -10.38 -2.24 -12.73
C THR A 286 -10.40 -1.39 -13.99
N MET A 287 -9.24 -1.29 -14.64
CA MET A 287 -9.09 -0.69 -15.96
C MET A 287 -8.36 -1.67 -16.88
N THR A 288 -8.91 -1.95 -18.04
CA THR A 288 -8.24 -2.77 -19.07
C THR A 288 -7.80 -1.87 -20.21
N VAL A 289 -6.49 -1.82 -20.42
CA VAL A 289 -5.88 -1.13 -21.56
C VAL A 289 -5.52 -2.15 -22.62
N GLU A 290 -5.94 -1.90 -23.84
CA GLU A 290 -5.70 -2.79 -24.99
C GLU A 290 -4.84 -2.10 -26.02
N ARG A 291 -3.82 -2.81 -26.54
CA ARG A 291 -3.07 -2.35 -27.70
C ARG A 291 -3.90 -2.55 -28.96
N LYS A 292 -4.02 -1.52 -29.76
CA LYS A 292 -4.63 -1.47 -31.08
C LYS A 292 -3.61 -1.06 -32.13
N GLY A 293 -4.04 -0.96 -33.37
CA GLY A 293 -3.23 -0.49 -34.51
C GLY A 293 -2.34 -1.57 -35.11
N SER A 294 -1.60 -1.19 -36.15
CA SER A 294 -0.70 -2.09 -36.89
C SER A 294 0.65 -2.21 -36.19
N ALA A 295 0.68 -3.04 -35.13
CA ALA A 295 1.83 -3.20 -34.23
C ALA A 295 1.81 -4.58 -33.56
N VAL A 296 2.93 -4.96 -32.94
CA VAL A 296 3.05 -6.17 -32.12
C VAL A 296 3.19 -5.80 -30.64
N ASP A 297 2.80 -6.71 -29.72
CA ASP A 297 2.84 -6.46 -28.28
C ASP A 297 4.27 -6.20 -27.78
N THR A 298 5.26 -6.79 -28.43
CA THR A 298 6.68 -6.61 -28.09
C THR A 298 7.22 -5.19 -28.38
N ASN A 299 6.43 -4.29 -28.98
CA ASN A 299 6.77 -2.86 -29.02
C ASN A 299 6.71 -2.22 -27.63
N PHE A 300 5.96 -2.82 -26.70
CA PHE A 300 5.86 -2.36 -25.34
C PHE A 300 6.60 -3.31 -24.39
N SER A 301 7.39 -2.77 -23.50
CA SER A 301 7.87 -3.53 -22.36
C SER A 301 6.77 -3.66 -21.29
N THR A 302 6.05 -2.57 -21.05
CA THR A 302 4.87 -2.51 -20.15
C THR A 302 3.98 -1.32 -20.53
N ILE A 303 2.77 -1.32 -19.99
CA ILE A 303 1.83 -0.20 -20.02
C ILE A 303 1.78 0.42 -18.63
N ALA A 304 1.66 1.75 -18.53
CA ALA A 304 1.54 2.50 -17.28
C ALA A 304 0.30 3.41 -17.30
N LEU A 305 -0.31 3.60 -16.15
CA LEU A 305 -1.32 4.63 -15.92
C LEU A 305 -0.66 5.83 -15.23
N ILE A 306 -0.87 7.02 -15.74
CA ILE A 306 -0.31 8.25 -15.17
C ILE A 306 -1.46 9.21 -14.83
N ASP A 307 -1.48 9.72 -13.63
CA ASP A 307 -2.39 10.80 -13.24
C ASP A 307 -1.97 12.08 -13.96
N ALA A 308 -2.84 12.61 -14.81
CA ALA A 308 -2.51 13.75 -15.67
C ALA A 308 -2.30 15.06 -14.87
N ALA A 309 -2.90 15.19 -13.68
CA ALA A 309 -2.77 16.39 -12.86
C ALA A 309 -1.43 16.44 -12.10
N THR A 310 -0.94 15.28 -11.64
CA THR A 310 0.25 15.18 -10.79
C THR A 310 1.46 14.59 -11.51
N ASN A 311 1.30 14.04 -12.73
CA ASN A 311 2.29 13.27 -13.46
C ASN A 311 2.84 12.05 -12.69
N VAL A 312 2.14 11.63 -11.63
CA VAL A 312 2.52 10.45 -10.83
C VAL A 312 1.94 9.19 -11.45
N GLN A 313 2.74 8.14 -11.51
CA GLN A 313 2.26 6.83 -11.95
C GLN A 313 1.32 6.24 -10.91
N ILE A 314 0.16 5.77 -11.38
CA ILE A 314 -0.83 5.04 -10.60
C ILE A 314 -0.44 3.57 -10.60
N GLY A 315 -0.31 2.97 -9.44
CA GLY A 315 0.02 1.56 -9.30
C GLY A 315 1.33 1.11 -9.94
N VAL A 316 1.35 -0.11 -10.44
CA VAL A 316 2.51 -0.75 -11.08
C VAL A 316 2.23 -0.94 -12.57
N SER A 317 3.25 -0.67 -13.42
CA SER A 317 3.15 -0.93 -14.86
C SER A 317 2.88 -2.42 -15.13
N GLN A 318 2.00 -2.71 -16.09
CA GLN A 318 1.55 -4.05 -16.45
C GLN A 318 2.04 -4.44 -17.84
N SER A 319 2.42 -5.70 -18.01
CA SER A 319 2.74 -6.27 -19.33
C SER A 319 1.46 -6.59 -20.10
N LEU A 320 1.54 -6.53 -21.43
CA LEU A 320 0.46 -7.00 -22.27
C LEU A 320 0.37 -8.54 -22.22
N SER A 321 -0.85 -9.04 -22.08
CA SER A 321 -1.16 -10.46 -22.18
C SER A 321 -1.16 -10.91 -23.65
N SER A 322 -1.32 -12.21 -23.90
CA SER A 322 -1.48 -12.78 -25.26
C SER A 322 -2.71 -12.26 -26.01
N LEU A 323 -3.62 -11.59 -25.31
CA LEU A 323 -4.79 -10.90 -25.90
C LEU A 323 -4.53 -9.40 -26.15
N SER A 324 -3.27 -8.96 -26.07
CA SER A 324 -2.85 -7.55 -26.20
C SER A 324 -3.49 -6.63 -25.15
N LYS A 325 -3.76 -7.13 -23.92
CA LYS A 325 -4.42 -6.40 -22.84
C LYS A 325 -3.54 -6.33 -21.59
N ALA A 326 -3.54 -5.17 -20.96
CA ALA A 326 -2.98 -4.94 -19.62
C ALA A 326 -4.12 -4.58 -18.67
N VAL A 327 -4.22 -5.27 -17.53
CA VAL A 327 -5.26 -5.07 -16.53
C VAL A 327 -4.66 -4.42 -15.28
N PHE A 328 -5.26 -3.34 -14.83
CA PHE A 328 -4.90 -2.58 -13.64
C PHE A 328 -6.02 -2.72 -12.62
N ASN A 329 -5.66 -3.09 -11.40
CA ASN A 329 -6.58 -3.31 -10.28
C ASN A 329 -6.36 -2.31 -9.15
N ASP A 330 -5.83 -1.13 -9.47
CA ASP A 330 -5.60 -0.06 -8.51
C ASP A 330 -6.90 0.74 -8.32
N ASP A 331 -7.30 0.93 -7.06
CA ASP A 331 -8.47 1.73 -6.70
C ASP A 331 -8.25 3.20 -7.03
N ILE A 332 -9.00 3.72 -8.01
CA ILE A 332 -8.90 5.11 -8.42
C ILE A 332 -10.18 5.84 -8.07
N VAL A 333 -10.09 6.73 -7.09
CA VAL A 333 -11.25 7.53 -6.65
C VAL A 333 -11.37 8.78 -7.52
N VAL A 334 -12.56 8.96 -8.10
CA VAL A 334 -13.00 10.20 -8.73
C VAL A 334 -14.00 10.86 -7.81
N LYS A 335 -13.66 12.04 -7.27
CA LYS A 335 -14.51 12.76 -6.32
C LYS A 335 -15.79 13.26 -6.96
N ALA A 336 -16.88 13.29 -6.18
CA ALA A 336 -18.19 13.78 -6.61
C ALA A 336 -18.08 15.13 -7.31
N GLY A 337 -18.73 15.26 -8.47
CA GLY A 337 -18.75 16.48 -9.27
C GLY A 337 -17.39 16.88 -9.88
N THR A 338 -16.36 16.02 -9.82
CA THR A 338 -15.04 16.35 -10.36
C THR A 338 -14.68 15.49 -11.57
N THR A 339 -13.71 15.97 -12.34
CA THR A 339 -13.11 15.21 -13.45
C THR A 339 -11.67 14.86 -13.12
N LYS A 340 -11.36 13.58 -13.20
CA LYS A 340 -10.00 13.04 -13.14
C LYS A 340 -9.55 12.59 -14.53
N LYS A 341 -8.34 12.96 -14.95
CA LYS A 341 -7.76 12.54 -16.22
C LYS A 341 -6.63 11.54 -15.98
N ILE A 342 -6.62 10.47 -16.74
CA ILE A 342 -5.60 9.42 -16.68
C ILE A 342 -5.00 9.23 -18.07
N ILE A 343 -3.68 9.25 -18.12
CA ILE A 343 -2.92 9.01 -19.35
C ILE A 343 -2.59 7.51 -19.41
N LEU A 344 -3.02 6.86 -20.47
CA LEU A 344 -2.56 5.53 -20.86
C LEU A 344 -1.22 5.69 -21.56
N ALA A 345 -0.15 5.26 -20.92
CA ALA A 345 1.21 5.48 -21.39
C ALA A 345 1.91 4.16 -21.71
N GLY A 346 2.70 4.13 -22.76
CA GLY A 346 3.53 3.00 -23.14
C GLY A 346 4.96 3.16 -22.64
N ASN A 347 5.51 2.14 -21.98
CA ASN A 347 6.93 1.96 -21.82
C ASN A 347 7.41 1.16 -23.02
N MET A 348 8.11 1.81 -23.94
CA MET A 348 8.49 1.22 -25.22
C MET A 348 9.68 0.28 -25.06
N ALA A 349 9.60 -0.89 -25.68
CA ALA A 349 10.75 -1.74 -25.90
C ALA A 349 11.60 -1.20 -27.06
N SER A 350 12.73 -1.82 -27.38
CA SER A 350 13.53 -1.52 -28.58
C SER A 350 12.82 -2.08 -29.82
N GLY A 351 11.61 -1.58 -30.10
CA GLY A 351 10.71 -2.14 -31.09
C GLY A 351 11.11 -1.90 -32.54
N THR A 352 10.39 -2.55 -33.44
CA THR A 352 10.57 -2.40 -34.89
C THR A 352 10.04 -1.05 -35.34
N ALA A 353 10.90 -0.23 -35.94
CA ALA A 353 10.52 1.06 -36.51
C ALA A 353 9.43 0.93 -37.58
N GLY A 354 8.58 1.93 -37.69
CA GLY A 354 7.51 2.02 -38.69
C GLY A 354 6.20 1.34 -38.28
N GLN A 355 6.16 0.59 -37.18
CA GLN A 355 4.89 0.09 -36.62
C GLN A 355 4.07 1.21 -35.98
N VAL A 356 2.75 1.05 -35.96
CA VAL A 356 1.81 2.13 -35.58
C VAL A 356 0.86 1.66 -34.49
N PRO A 357 1.34 1.54 -33.25
CA PRO A 357 0.49 1.19 -32.11
C PRO A 357 -0.45 2.32 -31.69
N GLN A 358 -1.55 1.91 -31.09
CA GLN A 358 -2.50 2.74 -30.34
C GLN A 358 -2.76 2.07 -28.98
N LEU A 359 -3.13 2.84 -27.97
CA LEU A 359 -3.68 2.32 -26.71
C LEU A 359 -5.13 2.75 -26.55
N ALA A 360 -5.96 1.82 -26.11
CA ALA A 360 -7.37 2.04 -25.86
C ALA A 360 -7.75 1.62 -24.45
N LEU A 361 -8.62 2.37 -23.78
CA LEU A 361 -9.36 1.87 -22.64
C LEU A 361 -10.46 0.96 -23.17
N SER A 362 -10.31 -0.35 -23.02
CA SER A 362 -11.22 -1.34 -23.63
C SER A 362 -12.29 -1.83 -22.65
N ALA A 363 -12.02 -1.82 -21.35
CA ALA A 363 -12.98 -2.19 -20.32
C ALA A 363 -12.70 -1.43 -19.02
N LEU A 364 -13.75 -1.26 -18.22
CA LEU A 364 -13.73 -0.56 -16.95
C LEU A 364 -14.77 -1.20 -16.02
N THR A 365 -14.40 -1.45 -14.77
CA THR A 365 -15.34 -1.82 -13.70
C THR A 365 -15.30 -0.81 -12.57
N LEU A 366 -16.41 -0.61 -11.91
CA LEU A 366 -16.56 0.32 -10.79
C LEU A 366 -16.89 -0.47 -9.52
N LYS A 367 -16.47 0.04 -8.38
CA LYS A 367 -16.95 -0.45 -7.08
C LYS A 367 -18.35 0.06 -6.78
N GLY A 368 -19.14 -0.79 -6.12
CA GLY A 368 -20.52 -0.44 -5.71
C GLY A 368 -21.53 -0.48 -6.86
N THR A 369 -22.55 0.38 -6.80
CA THR A 369 -23.69 0.43 -7.74
C THR A 369 -23.55 1.54 -8.79
N ALA A 370 -22.42 2.24 -8.82
CA ALA A 370 -22.16 3.28 -9.82
C ALA A 370 -22.16 2.69 -11.24
N THR A 371 -22.64 3.47 -12.20
CA THR A 371 -22.73 3.06 -13.59
C THR A 371 -21.79 3.85 -14.48
N VAL A 372 -21.23 3.18 -15.50
CA VAL A 372 -20.41 3.85 -16.52
C VAL A 372 -21.31 4.47 -17.58
N SER A 373 -21.11 5.75 -17.86
CA SER A 373 -21.69 6.46 -18.98
C SER A 373 -20.60 6.78 -19.99
N GLY A 374 -20.79 6.39 -21.23
CA GLY A 374 -19.82 6.53 -22.32
C GLY A 374 -19.63 5.20 -23.07
N THR A 375 -19.07 5.30 -24.26
CA THR A 375 -18.85 4.12 -25.14
C THR A 375 -17.40 3.67 -25.08
N LEU A 376 -17.16 2.41 -24.75
CA LEU A 376 -15.87 1.75 -24.82
C LEU A 376 -15.79 0.91 -26.11
N PRO A 377 -14.63 0.74 -26.73
CA PRO A 377 -13.31 1.25 -26.29
C PRO A 377 -13.11 2.73 -26.62
N ILE A 378 -12.37 3.45 -25.75
CA ILE A 378 -11.87 4.80 -26.02
C ILE A 378 -10.44 4.68 -26.51
N THR A 379 -10.21 5.01 -27.75
CA THR A 379 -8.92 4.83 -28.44
C THR A 379 -8.26 6.19 -28.70
N GLY A 380 -6.98 6.31 -28.37
CA GLY A 380 -6.16 7.48 -28.70
C GLY A 380 -5.64 7.45 -30.11
N ASN A 381 -4.82 8.45 -30.42
CA ASN A 381 -4.21 8.57 -31.74
C ASN A 381 -3.10 7.54 -31.97
N ALA A 382 -2.80 7.28 -33.23
CA ALA A 382 -1.76 6.36 -33.63
C ALA A 382 -0.36 6.99 -33.45
N MET A 383 0.57 6.25 -32.86
CA MET A 383 1.96 6.66 -32.69
C MET A 383 2.85 5.81 -33.56
N THR A 384 3.80 6.43 -34.26
CA THR A 384 4.76 5.69 -35.11
C THR A 384 6.00 5.33 -34.32
N VAL A 385 6.32 4.05 -34.23
CA VAL A 385 7.54 3.58 -33.57
C VAL A 385 8.78 3.99 -34.34
N THR A 386 9.77 4.54 -33.65
CA THR A 386 11.05 4.95 -34.22
C THR A 386 12.22 4.54 -33.35
N SER A 387 13.41 4.41 -33.95
CA SER A 387 14.66 4.04 -33.29
C SER A 387 15.57 5.24 -32.97
N LEU A 388 15.01 6.43 -32.77
CA LEU A 388 15.77 7.62 -32.42
C LEU A 388 16.61 7.37 -31.16
N ALA A 389 17.90 7.75 -31.20
CA ALA A 389 18.74 7.72 -29.99
C ALA A 389 18.38 8.87 -29.05
N ILE A 390 17.94 8.54 -27.85
CA ILE A 390 17.58 9.49 -26.77
C ILE A 390 18.52 9.34 -25.58
N GLY A 391 18.72 10.43 -24.85
CA GLY A 391 19.60 10.48 -23.68
C GLY A 391 19.12 9.60 -22.54
N THR A 392 20.08 9.07 -21.79
CA THR A 392 19.82 8.23 -20.60
C THR A 392 20.35 8.94 -19.37
N PRO A 393 19.52 9.28 -18.37
CA PRO A 393 20.01 9.79 -17.10
C PRO A 393 20.66 8.67 -16.28
N THR A 394 21.72 9.01 -15.52
CA THR A 394 22.36 8.09 -14.57
C THR A 394 22.26 8.63 -13.17
N VAL A 395 21.80 7.81 -12.24
CA VAL A 395 21.66 8.13 -10.82
C VAL A 395 22.77 7.47 -10.03
N GLN A 396 23.45 8.25 -9.18
CA GLN A 396 24.56 7.81 -8.33
C GLN A 396 24.47 8.49 -6.96
N ARG A 397 25.24 8.01 -6.00
CA ARG A 397 25.55 8.79 -4.81
C ARG A 397 26.42 10.00 -5.20
N GLY A 398 26.28 11.11 -4.50
CA GLY A 398 27.02 12.35 -4.69
C GLY A 398 27.87 12.72 -3.47
N VAL A 399 28.20 14.01 -3.36
CA VAL A 399 29.02 14.56 -2.27
C VAL A 399 28.19 14.78 -1.00
N TYR A 400 26.90 15.15 -1.16
CA TYR A 400 26.00 15.46 -0.04
C TYR A 400 25.22 14.24 0.46
N GLN A 401 25.50 13.06 -0.09
CA GLN A 401 24.86 11.83 0.36
C GLN A 401 25.12 11.57 1.85
N VAL A 402 24.19 10.90 2.51
CA VAL A 402 24.46 10.29 3.79
C VAL A 402 25.36 9.07 3.53
N SER A 403 26.62 9.17 3.88
CA SER A 403 27.67 8.18 3.53
C SER A 403 28.16 7.35 4.72
N THR A 404 27.74 7.70 5.93
CA THR A 404 28.05 6.95 7.17
C THR A 404 26.84 6.97 8.07
N SER A 405 26.61 5.87 8.79
CA SER A 405 25.59 5.84 9.83
C SER A 405 25.91 6.85 10.91
N THR A 406 25.06 7.83 11.11
CA THR A 406 25.25 8.96 12.01
C THR A 406 24.02 9.15 12.89
N ASP A 407 24.26 9.49 14.17
CA ASP A 407 23.19 9.87 15.07
C ASP A 407 22.82 11.35 14.86
N ILE A 408 21.53 11.61 14.73
CA ILE A 408 20.95 12.95 14.62
C ILE A 408 19.97 13.19 15.77
N LYS A 409 19.93 14.41 16.28
CA LYS A 409 19.05 14.71 17.41
C LYS A 409 17.67 15.17 16.95
N VAL A 410 16.64 14.82 17.72
CA VAL A 410 15.32 15.43 17.60
C VAL A 410 15.44 16.95 17.80
N GLY A 411 14.74 17.72 16.98
CA GLY A 411 14.76 19.18 16.97
C GLY A 411 15.75 19.80 15.99
N VAL A 412 16.59 19.00 15.31
CA VAL A 412 17.46 19.52 14.23
C VAL A 412 16.62 19.93 13.03
N LEU A 413 16.83 21.14 12.55
CA LEU A 413 16.15 21.71 11.39
C LEU A 413 16.99 21.55 10.13
N ALA A 414 16.32 21.39 8.99
CA ALA A 414 16.92 21.30 7.66
C ALA A 414 18.08 20.27 7.55
N GLN A 415 17.96 19.16 8.27
CA GLN A 415 18.91 18.04 8.19
C GLN A 415 18.90 17.43 6.78
N ILE A 416 20.08 17.15 6.22
CA ILE A 416 20.18 16.35 5.00
C ILE A 416 19.77 14.92 5.36
N VAL A 417 18.68 14.45 4.78
CA VAL A 417 18.14 13.10 5.00
C VAL A 417 18.39 12.19 3.82
N GLY A 418 18.72 12.73 2.64
CA GLY A 418 19.07 11.95 1.46
C GLY A 418 19.59 12.86 0.34
N ALA A 419 20.46 12.31 -0.52
CA ALA A 419 20.93 13.02 -1.71
C ALA A 419 21.29 12.02 -2.81
N PHE A 420 21.04 12.44 -4.07
CA PHE A 420 21.35 11.65 -5.26
C PHE A 420 21.86 12.55 -6.37
N LYS A 421 23.00 12.17 -6.94
CA LYS A 421 23.57 12.83 -8.11
C LYS A 421 22.95 12.23 -9.37
N ILE A 422 22.41 13.09 -10.23
CA ILE A 422 21.86 12.73 -11.53
C ILE A 422 22.73 13.33 -12.61
N SER A 423 23.14 12.52 -13.58
CA SER A 423 23.99 12.92 -14.69
C SER A 423 23.26 12.73 -16.03
N ALA A 424 23.43 13.66 -16.96
CA ALA A 424 23.04 13.51 -18.35
C ALA A 424 24.20 12.89 -19.15
N ASP A 425 23.87 12.00 -20.08
CA ASP A 425 24.86 11.41 -20.99
C ASP A 425 25.33 12.39 -22.09
N SER A 426 26.08 11.87 -23.07
CA SER A 426 26.58 12.64 -24.19
C SER A 426 25.59 12.76 -25.36
N VAL A 427 24.36 12.27 -25.24
CA VAL A 427 23.33 12.35 -26.30
C VAL A 427 22.60 13.71 -26.20
N GLU A 428 21.98 13.98 -25.05
CA GLU A 428 21.25 15.22 -24.80
C GLU A 428 21.25 15.59 -23.32
N GLY A 429 20.87 16.83 -22.99
CA GLY A 429 20.57 17.25 -21.62
C GLY A 429 19.36 16.55 -21.06
N GLN A 430 19.20 16.58 -19.73
CA GLN A 430 18.08 15.95 -19.02
C GLN A 430 17.35 16.97 -18.16
N ARG A 431 16.03 17.03 -18.28
CA ARG A 431 15.14 17.80 -17.39
C ARG A 431 14.53 16.89 -16.35
N VAL A 432 15.07 16.95 -15.14
CA VAL A 432 14.51 16.22 -14.00
C VAL A 432 13.21 16.89 -13.56
N LYS A 433 12.15 16.10 -13.42
CA LYS A 433 10.77 16.57 -13.14
C LYS A 433 10.21 16.06 -11.83
N GLN A 434 10.60 14.85 -11.42
CA GLN A 434 10.09 14.20 -10.23
C GLN A 434 11.14 13.27 -9.64
N ILE A 435 11.21 13.23 -8.32
CA ILE A 435 11.97 12.22 -7.57
C ILE A 435 11.05 11.64 -6.50
N LYS A 436 10.86 10.33 -6.53
CA LYS A 436 10.11 9.60 -5.52
C LYS A 436 11.08 8.91 -4.58
N PHE A 437 11.24 9.46 -3.41
CA PHE A 437 12.06 8.90 -2.34
C PHE A 437 11.28 7.83 -1.58
N TYR A 438 11.96 6.81 -1.13
CA TYR A 438 11.42 5.77 -0.27
C TYR A 438 12.22 5.70 1.03
N ASN A 439 11.56 5.81 2.17
CA ASN A 439 12.23 5.62 3.46
C ASN A 439 12.35 4.13 3.77
N SER A 440 13.51 3.53 3.51
CA SER A 440 13.81 2.14 3.86
C SER A 440 14.04 1.96 5.37
N GLY A 441 14.20 3.07 6.12
CA GLY A 441 14.35 3.08 7.56
C GLY A 441 13.05 2.82 8.32
N THR A 442 13.09 3.04 9.62
CA THR A 442 11.96 2.78 10.55
C THR A 442 11.21 4.03 10.97
N SER A 443 11.69 5.24 10.62
CA SER A 443 11.01 6.50 10.90
C SER A 443 9.76 6.70 10.03
N ALA A 444 8.77 7.40 10.56
CA ALA A 444 7.55 7.75 9.85
C ALA A 444 7.69 9.12 9.18
N LEU A 445 7.29 9.20 7.89
CA LEU A 445 7.35 10.45 7.12
C LEU A 445 6.34 11.51 7.58
N ASP A 446 5.32 11.11 8.37
CA ASP A 446 4.27 12.02 8.84
C ASP A 446 4.58 12.66 10.17
N THR A 447 5.25 11.92 11.08
CA THR A 447 5.38 12.30 12.48
C THR A 447 6.82 12.48 12.94
N ASP A 448 7.77 11.78 12.33
CA ASP A 448 9.17 11.83 12.78
C ASP A 448 9.99 12.84 11.97
N ILE A 449 9.57 13.10 10.73
CA ILE A 449 10.26 13.95 9.77
C ILE A 449 9.26 14.91 9.13
N GLY A 450 9.63 16.17 8.92
CA GLY A 450 8.72 17.16 8.31
C GLY A 450 9.46 18.30 7.62
N ASN A 451 8.70 19.29 7.13
CA ASN A 451 9.22 20.50 6.48
C ASN A 451 10.25 20.20 5.37
N TYR A 452 9.85 19.31 4.45
CA TYR A 452 10.73 18.85 3.38
C TYR A 452 11.14 19.95 2.42
N GLN A 453 12.42 19.96 2.07
CA GLN A 453 13.01 20.89 1.10
C GLN A 453 13.88 20.09 0.13
N LEU A 454 13.75 20.38 -1.16
CA LEU A 454 14.63 19.84 -2.20
C LEU A 454 15.55 20.95 -2.70
N LEU A 455 16.84 20.70 -2.74
CA LEU A 455 17.85 21.64 -3.23
C LEU A 455 18.69 20.98 -4.33
N VAL A 456 19.20 21.79 -5.24
CA VAL A 456 20.23 21.39 -6.20
C VAL A 456 21.59 21.83 -5.67
N ASP A 457 22.54 20.90 -5.65
CA ASP A 457 23.92 21.10 -5.19
C ASP A 457 23.99 21.72 -3.77
N ASN A 458 23.00 21.39 -2.93
CA ASN A 458 22.81 21.89 -1.56
C ASN A 458 22.70 23.43 -1.45
N ALA A 459 22.47 24.13 -2.54
CA ALA A 459 22.46 25.59 -2.60
C ALA A 459 21.15 26.15 -3.17
N THR A 460 20.69 25.66 -4.31
CA THR A 460 19.54 26.23 -5.02
C THR A 460 18.26 25.48 -4.68
N PRO A 461 17.27 26.12 -4.00
CA PRO A 461 15.99 25.49 -3.72
C PRO A 461 15.21 25.14 -5.01
N VAL A 462 14.54 23.98 -5.00
CA VAL A 462 13.61 23.55 -6.05
C VAL A 462 12.19 23.74 -5.52
N THR A 463 11.38 24.50 -6.25
CA THR A 463 9.96 24.61 -5.94
C THR A 463 9.27 23.29 -6.32
N ALA A 464 9.06 22.44 -5.33
CA ALA A 464 8.44 21.11 -5.48
C ALA A 464 7.19 21.00 -4.63
N VAL A 465 6.21 20.24 -5.12
CA VAL A 465 5.07 19.77 -4.34
C VAL A 465 5.44 18.41 -3.74
N PHE A 466 5.37 18.33 -2.42
CA PHE A 466 5.65 17.09 -1.70
C PHE A 466 4.35 16.37 -1.36
N THR A 467 4.26 15.09 -1.77
CA THR A 467 3.17 14.20 -1.39
C THR A 467 3.72 12.97 -0.69
N LYS A 468 3.00 12.51 0.34
CA LYS A 468 3.37 11.35 1.16
C LYS A 468 2.39 10.21 0.92
N ASP A 469 2.91 9.00 0.78
CA ASP A 469 2.14 7.77 0.63
C ASP A 469 2.90 6.63 1.31
N GLY A 470 2.51 6.31 2.53
CA GLY A 470 3.21 5.34 3.37
C GLY A 470 4.68 5.71 3.57
N LYS A 471 5.58 4.88 3.07
CA LYS A 471 7.05 5.11 3.09
C LYS A 471 7.56 5.96 1.93
N TYR A 472 6.70 6.36 1.01
CA TYR A 472 7.08 7.18 -0.14
C TYR A 472 6.89 8.68 0.12
N LEU A 473 7.88 9.45 -0.30
CA LEU A 473 7.85 10.90 -0.38
C LEU A 473 8.12 11.29 -1.84
N THR A 474 7.12 11.80 -2.51
CA THR A 474 7.26 12.26 -3.90
C THR A 474 7.48 13.75 -3.92
N ALA A 475 8.58 14.19 -4.51
CA ALA A 475 8.85 15.58 -4.86
C ALA A 475 8.52 15.77 -6.35
N GLU A 476 7.44 16.48 -6.66
CA GLU A 476 6.98 16.79 -8.00
C GLU A 476 7.32 18.26 -8.33
N PHE A 477 8.05 18.48 -9.41
CA PHE A 477 8.50 19.81 -9.83
C PHE A 477 8.56 19.96 -11.37
N SER A 478 7.65 19.27 -12.09
CA SER A 478 7.59 19.32 -13.56
C SER A 478 7.46 20.75 -14.11
N ALA A 479 6.70 21.61 -13.42
CA ALA A 479 6.54 23.02 -13.78
C ALA A 479 7.86 23.82 -13.62
N ASN A 480 8.72 23.39 -12.73
CA ASN A 480 10.02 24.02 -12.42
C ASN A 480 11.16 23.01 -12.64
N SER A 481 11.07 22.23 -13.72
CA SER A 481 12.01 21.14 -14.02
C SER A 481 13.46 21.62 -14.04
N VAL A 482 14.35 20.84 -13.46
CA VAL A 482 15.76 21.16 -13.33
C VAL A 482 16.52 20.62 -14.54
N LEU A 483 17.09 21.50 -15.36
CA LEU A 483 17.94 21.12 -16.49
C LEU A 483 19.32 20.70 -15.99
N ILE A 484 19.75 19.54 -16.42
CA ILE A 484 21.12 19.04 -16.39
C ILE A 484 21.62 19.08 -17.83
N GLU A 485 22.61 19.91 -18.10
CA GLU A 485 23.17 20.02 -19.45
C GLU A 485 23.83 18.71 -19.89
N LYS A 486 23.90 18.50 -21.18
CA LYS A 486 24.57 17.36 -21.81
C LYS A 486 25.98 17.12 -21.25
N GLY A 487 26.24 15.90 -20.78
CA GLY A 487 27.51 15.50 -20.17
C GLY A 487 27.79 16.11 -18.79
N LYS A 488 26.81 16.80 -18.16
CA LYS A 488 26.93 17.38 -16.82
C LYS A 488 26.13 16.58 -15.81
N SER A 489 26.29 16.96 -14.53
CA SER A 489 25.55 16.37 -13.42
C SER A 489 25.10 17.45 -12.43
N LYS A 490 24.04 17.14 -11.69
CA LYS A 490 23.57 17.92 -10.53
C LYS A 490 23.22 16.96 -9.41
N GLU A 491 23.39 17.42 -8.17
CA GLU A 491 23.02 16.64 -7.00
C GLU A 491 21.73 17.18 -6.39
N PHE A 492 20.74 16.32 -6.21
CA PHE A 492 19.46 16.63 -5.59
C PHE A 492 19.53 16.25 -4.12
N VAL A 493 19.43 17.23 -3.25
CA VAL A 493 19.58 17.10 -1.80
C VAL A 493 18.24 17.29 -1.13
N LEU A 494 17.76 16.26 -0.45
CA LEU A 494 16.55 16.30 0.35
C LEU A 494 16.90 16.67 1.79
N LYS A 495 16.34 17.76 2.27
CA LYS A 495 16.41 18.20 3.67
C LYS A 495 15.06 18.07 4.34
N ALA A 496 15.09 17.85 5.65
CA ALA A 496 13.89 17.79 6.47
C ALA A 496 14.21 18.15 7.92
N ASP A 497 13.19 18.55 8.67
CA ASP A 497 13.27 18.75 10.12
C ASP A 497 13.04 17.41 10.83
N ILE A 498 13.78 17.16 11.91
CA ILE A 498 13.65 15.96 12.72
C ILE A 498 12.73 16.29 13.90
N LEU A 499 11.51 15.76 13.85
CA LEU A 499 10.44 16.12 14.78
C LEU A 499 10.33 15.17 15.97
N SER A 500 10.53 13.87 15.74
CA SER A 500 10.41 12.83 16.75
C SER A 500 11.09 11.53 16.30
N GLY A 501 10.86 10.40 16.98
CA GLY A 501 11.28 9.08 16.50
C GLY A 501 12.58 8.56 17.09
N SER A 502 12.87 8.81 18.38
CA SER A 502 14.06 8.26 19.05
C SER A 502 14.24 6.77 18.79
N THR A 503 15.48 6.38 18.50
CA THR A 503 15.94 5.03 18.09
C THR A 503 15.48 4.58 16.70
N ARG A 504 14.69 5.39 15.99
CA ARG A 504 14.29 5.09 14.62
C ARG A 504 15.34 5.55 13.62
N THR A 505 15.31 4.93 12.45
CA THR A 505 16.28 5.22 11.39
C THR A 505 15.62 5.89 10.18
N ILE A 506 16.37 6.78 9.54
CA ILE A 506 16.03 7.39 8.25
C ILE A 506 17.00 6.83 7.21
N ILE A 507 16.50 6.20 6.16
CA ILE A 507 17.30 5.70 5.02
C ILE A 507 16.55 6.10 3.76
N MET A 508 16.85 7.27 3.21
CA MET A 508 16.22 7.71 1.96
C MET A 508 16.83 6.98 0.78
N SER A 509 15.99 6.32 0.02
CA SER A 509 16.35 5.46 -1.10
C SER A 509 15.54 5.83 -2.34
N ILE A 510 16.03 5.46 -3.51
CA ILE A 510 15.21 5.31 -4.72
C ILE A 510 14.83 3.84 -4.79
N TYR A 511 13.54 3.53 -4.71
CA TYR A 511 13.09 2.14 -4.57
C TYR A 511 13.03 1.43 -5.92
N ARG A 512 12.41 2.06 -6.94
CA ARG A 512 12.26 1.50 -8.28
C ARG A 512 13.05 2.31 -9.30
N THR A 513 13.45 1.68 -10.40
CA THR A 513 14.17 2.36 -11.49
C THR A 513 13.39 3.53 -12.09
N THR A 514 12.06 3.51 -12.01
CA THR A 514 11.15 4.54 -12.54
C THR A 514 10.82 5.66 -11.54
N ASP A 515 11.38 5.65 -10.34
CA ASP A 515 11.09 6.63 -9.29
C ASP A 515 11.81 7.98 -9.51
N VAL A 516 12.77 8.04 -10.43
CA VAL A 516 13.33 9.29 -10.94
C VAL A 516 12.81 9.52 -12.35
N VAL A 517 12.12 10.64 -12.56
CA VAL A 517 11.52 11.01 -13.84
C VAL A 517 12.29 12.17 -14.45
N ALA A 518 12.94 11.93 -15.57
CA ALA A 518 13.63 12.93 -16.34
C ALA A 518 13.29 12.78 -17.82
N SER A 519 13.17 13.90 -18.54
CA SER A 519 12.98 13.91 -19.99
C SER A 519 14.18 14.52 -20.69
N GLY A 520 14.49 14.03 -21.88
CA GLY A 520 15.49 14.66 -22.72
C GLY A 520 15.14 16.11 -23.02
N ASP A 521 16.12 16.99 -22.98
CA ASP A 521 15.92 18.43 -23.21
C ASP A 521 15.68 18.74 -24.69
N THR A 522 16.25 17.96 -25.59
CA THR A 522 16.15 18.17 -27.03
C THR A 522 14.94 17.46 -27.63
N PHE A 523 14.74 16.19 -27.27
CA PHE A 523 13.71 15.35 -27.91
C PHE A 523 12.45 15.18 -27.04
N GLY A 524 12.51 15.51 -25.76
CA GLY A 524 11.38 15.47 -24.84
C GLY A 524 11.02 14.09 -24.30
N TYR A 525 11.63 13.02 -24.81
CA TYR A 525 11.33 11.65 -24.36
C TYR A 525 12.01 11.32 -23.05
N MET A 526 11.39 10.42 -22.30
CA MET A 526 11.91 9.90 -21.04
C MET A 526 12.53 8.53 -21.26
N LYS A 527 13.61 8.22 -20.55
CA LYS A 527 14.23 6.90 -20.55
C LYS A 527 14.46 6.46 -19.12
N THR A 528 14.33 5.16 -18.86
CA THR A 528 14.61 4.61 -17.53
C THR A 528 16.03 4.98 -17.11
N PRO A 529 16.23 5.64 -15.96
CA PRO A 529 17.56 5.93 -15.46
C PRO A 529 18.38 4.66 -15.24
N THR A 530 19.68 4.76 -15.45
CA THR A 530 20.64 3.76 -14.96
C THR A 530 21.08 4.11 -13.55
N TYR A 531 21.39 3.10 -12.76
CA TYR A 531 21.83 3.24 -11.36
C TYR A 531 23.21 2.61 -11.23
N SER A 532 24.17 3.35 -10.69
CA SER A 532 25.54 2.87 -10.62
C SER A 532 26.32 3.45 -9.43
N GLY A 533 27.45 2.81 -9.10
CA GLY A 533 28.29 3.21 -7.99
C GLY A 533 27.85 2.64 -6.65
N THR A 534 28.43 3.16 -5.56
CA THR A 534 28.13 2.71 -4.19
C THR A 534 26.65 2.94 -3.88
N GLY A 535 25.99 1.97 -3.27
CA GLY A 535 24.56 2.02 -2.93
C GLY A 535 23.62 1.60 -4.05
N ALA A 536 24.13 1.37 -5.29
CA ALA A 536 23.33 0.79 -6.37
C ALA A 536 23.12 -0.71 -6.17
N SER A 537 21.91 -1.18 -6.49
CA SER A 537 21.52 -2.59 -6.38
C SER A 537 20.69 -3.01 -7.59
N ALA A 538 20.77 -4.29 -7.96
CA ALA A 538 19.86 -4.88 -8.95
C ALA A 538 18.46 -5.17 -8.37
N GLY A 539 18.32 -5.19 -7.03
CA GLY A 539 17.06 -5.36 -6.32
C GLY A 539 16.47 -4.02 -5.86
N ASN A 540 15.39 -4.08 -5.12
CA ASN A 540 14.76 -2.90 -4.52
C ASN A 540 15.18 -2.74 -3.05
N PRO A 541 15.59 -1.55 -2.63
CA PRO A 541 15.75 -0.30 -3.41
C PRO A 541 16.90 -0.38 -4.43
N VAL A 542 16.74 0.30 -5.58
CA VAL A 542 17.77 0.35 -6.63
C VAL A 542 18.95 1.26 -6.28
N MET A 543 18.76 2.21 -5.37
CA MET A 543 19.80 3.10 -4.83
C MET A 543 19.42 3.52 -3.41
N ALA A 544 20.36 3.45 -2.46
CA ALA A 544 20.13 3.85 -1.08
C ALA A 544 21.23 4.79 -0.55
N ASN A 545 20.86 5.71 0.35
CA ASN A 545 21.79 6.38 1.26
C ASN A 545 22.10 5.47 2.46
N ASP A 546 23.07 5.84 3.28
CA ASP A 546 23.31 5.17 4.56
C ASP A 546 22.30 5.65 5.62
N SER A 547 22.30 5.01 6.78
CA SER A 547 21.31 5.26 7.83
C SER A 547 21.64 6.49 8.66
N LEU A 548 20.62 7.29 8.97
CA LEU A 548 20.65 8.23 10.08
C LEU A 548 19.82 7.64 11.22
N THR A 549 20.36 7.59 12.44
CA THR A 549 19.64 7.14 13.64
C THR A 549 19.18 8.38 14.43
N ILE A 550 17.88 8.44 14.70
CA ILE A 550 17.29 9.54 15.48
C ILE A 550 17.58 9.30 16.96
N SER A 551 18.19 10.24 17.64
CA SER A 551 18.47 10.22 19.07
C SER A 551 17.79 11.39 19.78
N VAL A 552 17.55 11.25 21.07
CA VAL A 552 17.08 12.33 21.94
C VAL A 552 18.23 12.80 22.80
N GLY A 553 18.19 14.06 23.21
CA GLY A 553 19.11 14.58 24.19
C GLY A 553 18.95 13.85 25.53
N THR A 554 20.02 13.69 26.28
CA THR A 554 19.98 13.16 27.64
C THR A 554 19.86 14.32 28.63
N LEU A 555 18.90 14.21 29.55
CA LEU A 555 18.80 15.12 30.68
C LEU A 555 19.53 14.48 31.86
N ARG A 556 20.59 15.13 32.31
CA ARG A 556 21.31 14.76 33.52
C ARG A 556 20.96 15.73 34.63
N VAL A 557 20.57 15.20 35.77
CA VAL A 557 20.32 15.99 36.97
C VAL A 557 21.51 15.81 37.90
N GLU A 558 22.14 16.88 38.26
CA GLU A 558 23.28 16.90 39.15
C GLU A 558 22.96 17.69 40.42
N SER A 559 23.47 17.24 41.54
CA SER A 559 23.38 18.05 42.75
C SER A 559 24.25 19.29 42.58
N SER A 560 23.70 20.43 42.91
CA SER A 560 24.49 21.67 43.02
C SER A 560 25.22 21.68 44.38
N SER A 561 26.48 22.17 44.37
CA SER A 561 27.27 22.34 45.61
C SER A 561 26.85 23.54 46.48
N VAL A 562 25.72 24.16 46.12
CA VAL A 562 25.29 25.43 46.71
C VAL A 562 24.73 25.28 48.15
N VAL A 563 24.23 24.11 48.49
CA VAL A 563 23.67 23.90 49.84
C VAL A 563 24.60 22.99 50.63
N ALA A 564 25.37 23.59 51.52
CA ALA A 564 26.16 22.85 52.52
C ALA A 564 25.28 22.37 53.68
N ALA A 565 25.73 21.34 54.37
CA ALA A 565 25.06 20.89 55.60
C ALA A 565 25.03 22.03 56.62
N GLN A 566 23.87 22.40 57.06
CA GLN A 566 23.64 23.50 58.01
C GLN A 566 22.40 23.22 58.89
N ASP A 567 22.40 23.79 60.08
CA ASP A 567 21.21 23.82 60.91
C ASP A 567 20.22 24.84 60.30
N ILE A 568 18.97 24.42 60.12
CA ILE A 568 17.90 25.29 59.66
C ILE A 568 16.98 25.71 60.80
N SER A 569 16.77 27.01 60.92
CA SER A 569 15.76 27.55 61.85
C SER A 569 14.40 27.57 61.20
N TYR A 570 13.36 27.51 62.01
CA TYR A 570 12.00 27.68 61.54
C TYR A 570 11.82 29.02 60.84
N GLY A 571 11.35 29.02 59.61
CA GLY A 571 11.13 30.23 58.79
C GLY A 571 10.75 29.88 57.35
N ASP A 572 10.20 30.84 56.62
CA ASP A 572 9.82 30.69 55.21
C ASP A 572 11.04 30.78 54.30
N GLY A 573 10.96 30.09 53.14
CA GLY A 573 11.91 30.23 52.04
C GLY A 573 13.29 29.59 52.25
N GLN A 574 13.43 28.60 53.14
CA GLN A 574 14.68 27.85 53.34
C GLN A 574 15.02 27.00 52.13
N THR A 575 16.24 27.14 51.57
CA THR A 575 16.72 26.30 50.47
C THR A 575 17.18 24.96 51.03
N LEU A 576 16.47 23.89 50.72
CA LEU A 576 16.76 22.53 51.19
C LEU A 576 17.57 21.71 50.20
N GLY A 577 17.63 22.13 48.95
CA GLY A 577 18.38 21.47 47.90
C GLY A 577 18.47 22.32 46.62
N SER A 578 19.52 22.13 45.88
CA SER A 578 19.72 22.77 44.60
C SER A 578 20.22 21.74 43.60
N PHE A 579 19.66 21.75 42.40
CA PHE A 579 19.97 20.81 41.34
C PHE A 579 20.25 21.56 40.02
N ASN A 580 21.25 21.09 39.29
CA ASN A 580 21.55 21.53 37.93
C ASN A 580 20.91 20.53 36.95
N PHE A 581 20.15 21.06 36.01
CA PHE A 581 19.64 20.29 34.86
C PHE A 581 20.56 20.51 33.68
N VAL A 582 21.31 19.50 33.29
CA VAL A 582 22.23 19.54 32.16
C VAL A 582 21.64 18.75 31.01
N VAL A 583 21.43 19.43 29.88
CA VAL A 583 21.02 18.79 28.63
C VAL A 583 22.28 18.58 27.78
N ALA A 584 22.58 17.34 27.42
CA ALA A 584 23.71 16.94 26.62
C ALA A 584 23.27 16.38 25.25
#